data_21f8f3caa86c6ee97047b654d399e1a5
#
_entry.id   21f8f3caa86c6ee97047b654d399e1a5
#
_cell.length_a   1.000
_cell.length_b   1.000
_cell.length_c   1.000
_cell.angle_alpha   90.00
_cell.angle_beta   90.00
_cell.angle_gamma   90.00
#
_symmetry.space_group_name_H-M   'P 1'
#
loop_
_entity.id
_entity.type
_entity.pdbx_description
1 polymer ?
#
loop_
_entity_poly.entity_id
_entity_poly.type
_entity_poly.pdbx_seq_one_letter_code
_entity_poly.pdbx_strand_id
1 'polypeptide(L)' 'MANDSKRYAMVCNRCGSDEVSRDAWADWDTKSQQWALGPVFDYAHCHKCGGETSFIEVELAPEPQP' A
#
# COMPACT_ATOMS: atom_id res chain seq x y z
N MET A 1 -20.02 13.78 -12.82
CA MET A 1 -18.66 14.01 -12.57
C MET A 1 -17.81 12.79 -12.86
N ALA A 2 -16.91 12.91 -13.75
CA ALA A 2 -16.07 11.81 -14.03
C ALA A 2 -15.19 11.51 -12.84
N ASN A 3 -15.09 10.29 -12.51
CA ASN A 3 -14.20 9.90 -11.48
C ASN A 3 -12.85 9.57 -12.09
N ASP A 4 -11.97 10.52 -12.04
CA ASP A 4 -10.65 10.35 -12.62
C ASP A 4 -9.66 9.75 -11.66
N SER A 5 -10.15 9.17 -10.59
CA SER A 5 -9.27 8.54 -9.63
C SER A 5 -8.51 7.40 -10.28
N LYS A 6 -7.24 7.53 -10.33
CA LYS A 6 -6.38 6.46 -10.81
C LYS A 6 -6.13 5.50 -9.67
N ARG A 7 -6.08 4.24 -10.02
CA ARG A 7 -5.82 3.18 -9.06
C ARG A 7 -4.47 2.58 -9.35
N TYR A 8 -3.75 2.26 -8.29
CA TYR A 8 -2.41 1.71 -8.42
C TYR A 8 -2.24 0.50 -7.53
N ALA A 9 -1.42 -0.43 -7.99
CA ALA A 9 -0.91 -1.48 -7.15
C ALA A 9 0.54 -1.15 -6.82
N MET A 10 0.96 -1.48 -5.63
CA MET A 10 2.36 -1.41 -5.25
C MET A 10 2.89 -2.84 -5.26
N VAL A 11 3.94 -3.06 -6.02
CA VAL A 11 4.47 -4.41 -6.16
C VAL A 11 5.98 -4.39 -5.90
N CYS A 12 6.48 -5.56 -5.52
CA CYS A 12 7.91 -5.73 -5.26
C CYS A 12 8.70 -5.56 -6.55
N ASN A 13 9.76 -4.76 -6.48
CA ASN A 13 10.61 -4.50 -7.63
C ASN A 13 11.33 -5.75 -8.11
N ARG A 14 11.50 -6.74 -7.25
CA ARG A 14 12.22 -7.96 -7.60
C ARG A 14 11.34 -9.05 -8.16
N CYS A 15 10.23 -9.33 -7.51
CA CYS A 15 9.40 -10.47 -7.89
C CYS A 15 8.03 -10.10 -8.42
N GLY A 16 7.66 -8.82 -8.35
CA GLY A 16 6.36 -8.36 -8.85
C GLY A 16 5.19 -8.71 -7.98
N SER A 17 5.44 -9.25 -6.78
CA SER A 17 4.35 -9.62 -5.88
C SER A 17 3.72 -8.38 -5.26
N ASP A 18 2.41 -8.42 -5.03
CA ASP A 18 1.72 -7.37 -4.29
C ASP A 18 1.66 -7.63 -2.79
N GLU A 19 2.33 -8.67 -2.32
CA GLU A 19 2.40 -8.98 -0.89
C GLU A 19 3.52 -8.16 -0.26
N VAL A 20 3.30 -6.87 -0.20
CA VAL A 20 4.31 -5.92 0.26
C VAL A 20 3.75 -5.07 1.39
N SER A 21 4.65 -4.58 2.24
CA SER A 21 4.27 -3.75 3.38
C SER A 21 5.34 -2.70 3.63
N ARG A 22 4.96 -1.63 4.29
CA ARG A 22 5.89 -0.65 4.84
C ARG A 22 5.79 -0.66 6.35
N ASP A 23 6.87 -0.27 7.00
CA ASP A 23 6.83 -0.06 8.43
C ASP A 23 5.97 1.15 8.74
N ALA A 24 5.15 1.03 9.78
CA ALA A 24 4.28 2.12 10.19
C ALA A 24 3.94 1.94 11.66
N TRP A 25 3.55 3.06 12.29
CA TRP A 25 3.04 3.03 13.65
C TRP A 25 1.54 3.20 13.61
N ALA A 26 0.86 2.49 14.50
CA ALA A 26 -0.56 2.70 14.71
C ALA A 26 -0.71 3.55 15.96
N ASP A 27 -1.47 4.62 15.84
CA ASP A 27 -1.73 5.52 16.95
C ASP A 27 -3.15 5.34 17.44
N TRP A 28 -3.33 5.43 18.76
CA TRP A 28 -4.67 5.36 19.32
C TRP A 28 -5.41 6.64 19.07
N ASP A 29 -6.57 6.55 18.45
CA ASP A 29 -7.45 7.68 18.20
C ASP A 29 -8.57 7.67 19.22
N THR A 30 -8.49 8.59 20.18
CA THR A 30 -9.48 8.67 21.24
C THR A 30 -10.85 9.02 20.72
N LYS A 31 -10.93 9.82 19.67
CA LYS A 31 -12.23 10.25 19.15
C LYS A 31 -12.99 9.11 18.53
N SER A 32 -12.33 8.28 17.75
CA SER A 32 -12.99 7.15 17.09
C SER A 32 -12.89 5.88 17.93
N GLN A 33 -12.11 5.89 19.01
CA GLN A 33 -11.92 4.74 19.88
C GLN A 33 -11.38 3.54 19.13
N GLN A 34 -10.35 3.78 18.32
CA GLN A 34 -9.72 2.71 17.56
C GLN A 34 -8.30 3.09 17.19
N TRP A 35 -7.55 2.11 16.74
CA TRP A 35 -6.21 2.32 16.24
C TRP A 35 -6.29 2.88 14.83
N ALA A 36 -5.46 3.85 14.55
CA ALA A 36 -5.41 4.49 13.23
C ALA A 36 -3.97 4.47 12.73
N LEU A 37 -3.81 4.42 11.43
CA LEU A 37 -2.50 4.44 10.83
C LEU A 37 -1.83 5.79 11.09
N GLY A 38 -0.68 5.75 11.72
CA GLY A 38 0.13 6.93 11.95
C GLY A 38 1.21 7.08 10.90
N PRO A 39 2.42 7.50 11.31
CA PRO A 39 3.49 7.71 10.32
C PRO A 39 3.88 6.42 9.63
N VAL A 40 4.15 6.53 8.35
CA VAL A 40 4.59 5.42 7.51
C VAL A 40 6.02 5.69 7.10
N PHE A 41 6.89 4.71 7.29
CA PHE A 41 8.31 4.87 7.06
C PHE A 41 8.73 4.27 5.73
N ASP A 42 9.93 4.58 5.30
CA ASP A 42 10.39 4.21 3.96
C ASP A 42 10.75 2.75 3.82
N TYR A 43 10.94 2.03 4.91
CA TYR A 43 11.32 0.63 4.82
C TYR A 43 10.23 -0.16 4.10
N ALA A 44 10.62 -0.88 3.08
CA ALA A 44 9.70 -1.69 2.28
C ALA A 44 10.07 -3.16 2.42
N HIS A 45 9.07 -3.99 2.60
CA HIS A 45 9.26 -5.41 2.81
C HIS A 45 8.38 -6.20 1.86
N CYS A 46 8.95 -7.22 1.24
CA CYS A 46 8.18 -8.14 0.42
C CYS A 46 8.05 -9.46 1.17
N HIS A 47 6.81 -9.87 1.42
CA HIS A 47 6.57 -11.10 2.16
C HIS A 47 6.87 -12.34 1.32
N LYS A 48 6.82 -12.20 0.00
CA LYS A 48 7.15 -13.31 -0.87
C LYS A 48 8.65 -13.51 -1.00
N CYS A 49 9.41 -12.43 -1.17
CA CYS A 49 10.87 -12.50 -1.19
C CYS A 49 11.44 -12.75 0.19
N GLY A 50 10.74 -12.31 1.20
CA GLY A 50 11.18 -12.48 2.58
C GLY A 50 12.19 -11.44 3.04
N GLY A 51 12.20 -10.25 2.48
CA GLY A 51 13.16 -9.24 2.89
C GLY A 51 12.88 -7.87 2.36
N GLU A 52 13.84 -7.01 2.54
CA GLU A 52 13.73 -5.62 2.11
C GLU A 52 13.68 -5.53 0.59
N THR A 53 12.87 -4.61 0.11
CA THR A 53 12.73 -4.41 -1.33
C THR A 53 12.41 -2.94 -1.60
N SER A 54 12.17 -2.64 -2.86
CA SER A 54 11.58 -1.36 -3.27
C SER A 54 10.28 -1.65 -3.99
N PHE A 55 9.44 -0.64 -4.05
CA PHE A 55 8.15 -0.79 -4.71
C PHE A 55 8.16 -0.16 -6.08
N ILE A 56 7.38 -0.76 -6.97
CA ILE A 56 7.02 -0.17 -8.24
C ILE A 56 5.53 0.11 -8.20
N GLU A 57 5.15 1.29 -8.63
CA GLU A 57 3.75 1.67 -8.74
C GLU A 57 3.25 1.22 -10.11
N VAL A 58 2.21 0.40 -10.13
CA VAL A 58 1.63 -0.10 -11.37
C VAL A 58 0.21 0.42 -11.48
N GLU A 59 -0.06 1.14 -12.55
CA GLU A 59 -1.39 1.69 -12.75
C GLU A 59 -2.36 0.58 -13.13
N LEU A 60 -3.49 0.55 -12.46
CA LEU A 60 -4.52 -0.47 -12.69
C LEU A 60 -5.57 0.08 -13.65
N ALA A 61 -6.17 -0.83 -14.42
CA ALA A 61 -7.30 -0.47 -15.24
C ALA A 61 -8.46 -0.04 -14.36
N PRO A 62 -9.28 0.92 -14.82
CA PRO A 62 -10.46 1.29 -14.05
C PRO A 62 -11.39 0.11 -13.90
N GLU A 63 -12.09 0.09 -12.78
CA GLU A 63 -13.08 -0.95 -12.59
C GLU A 63 -14.22 -0.78 -13.57
N PRO A 64 -14.77 -1.89 -14.10
CA PRO A 64 -15.92 -1.78 -14.98
C PRO A 64 -17.09 -1.17 -14.23
N GLN A 65 -17.80 -0.28 -14.91
CA GLN A 65 -18.99 0.36 -14.34
C GLN A 65 -20.21 -0.43 -14.74
N PRO A 66 -21.20 -0.55 -13.84
CA PRO A 66 -22.44 -1.24 -14.18
C PRO A 66 -23.26 -0.50 -15.22
#